data_c79ea0e706eb990690ca2ac8f49b1dd9
#
_entry.id   c79ea0e706eb990690ca2ac8f49b1dd9
#
_cell.length_a   1.000
_cell.length_b   1.000
_cell.length_c   1.000
_cell.angle_alpha   90.00
_cell.angle_beta   90.00
_cell.angle_gamma   90.00
#
_symmetry.space_group_name_H-M   'P 1'
#
loop_
_entity.id
_entity.type
_entity.pdbx_description
1 polymer ?
#
loop_
_entity_poly.entity_id
_entity_poly.type
_entity_poly.pdbx_seq_one_letter_code
_entity_poly.pdbx_strand_id
1 'polypeptide(L)'
;MSLINNFGSENSPIWIIVDAPYEKDADDGVIFSSGYGYNFKKIWKMGGLDINNVHIRSLQPCLGSPSPDITVQNSKLIADIDQHHPTFILPMSDQLINYLCPETTQQKEKNSSLRKWAGSLLQSKFIQYLHYVIGNYPPDWVTRQWDYSEIQAFIDFGHVREEYEYWKNYGTINPLPKRTILTEPSYSDIIAYLNDCLSLPVVAHDIETIRPKRGTFYSGESLELNNGKKHPGFLYSIAIAKSPKDAISFCLWDYPVDQIIRIVRLLDVLFSKVPQIGQNYFLFDSHYMEATGFHLRLADCRDTLIRHHILWPGLRHSLQFQTKQYTRQPFYKDEGKNFNTKRKKQFLNYGGLDACVTYEIFEEQEKEFTERPWLR
;
A
#
# COMPACT_ATOMS: atom_id res chain seq x y z
N MET A 1 0.62 39.81 15.38
CA MET A 1 0.24 38.71 14.45
C MET A 1 -1.04 38.11 14.99
N SER A 2 -2.12 38.20 14.24
CA SER A 2 -3.40 37.62 14.62
C SER A 2 -3.27 36.10 14.62
N LEU A 3 -3.72 35.46 15.69
CA LEU A 3 -3.86 34.00 15.75
C LEU A 3 -4.83 33.60 14.62
N ILE A 4 -4.38 32.69 13.76
CA ILE A 4 -5.28 32.13 12.73
C ILE A 4 -6.28 31.24 13.41
N ASN A 5 -7.54 31.48 13.12
CA ASN A 5 -8.62 30.64 13.62
C ASN A 5 -8.62 29.28 12.93
N ASN A 6 -8.67 28.21 13.72
CA ASN A 6 -8.95 26.87 13.22
C ASN A 6 -10.33 26.87 12.52
N PHE A 7 -10.50 25.97 11.57
CA PHE A 7 -11.76 25.80 10.87
C PHE A 7 -12.55 24.62 11.45
N GLY A 8 -13.84 24.79 11.61
CA GLY A 8 -14.75 23.73 12.06
C GLY A 8 -14.71 23.48 13.57
N SER A 9 -15.54 22.54 14.01
CA SER A 9 -15.69 22.20 15.42
C SER A 9 -14.56 21.29 15.92
N GLU A 10 -14.01 21.56 17.08
CA GLU A 10 -13.02 20.71 17.75
C GLU A 10 -13.61 19.32 18.13
N ASN A 11 -14.92 19.20 18.22
CA ASN A 11 -15.62 17.94 18.44
C ASN A 11 -15.86 17.14 17.15
N SER A 12 -15.31 17.57 16.01
CA SER A 12 -15.43 16.85 14.75
C SER A 12 -14.69 15.52 14.81
N PRO A 13 -15.25 14.43 14.28
CA PRO A 13 -14.60 13.12 14.27
C PRO A 13 -13.38 13.05 13.32
N ILE A 14 -13.25 14.03 12.40
CA ILE A 14 -12.15 14.10 11.43
C ILE A 14 -11.35 15.36 11.72
N TRP A 15 -10.07 15.19 12.04
CA TRP A 15 -9.12 16.28 12.22
C TRP A 15 -8.09 16.28 11.10
N ILE A 16 -7.97 17.41 10.39
CA ILE A 16 -6.91 17.70 9.42
C ILE A 16 -5.88 18.58 10.11
N ILE A 17 -4.62 18.16 10.06
CA ILE A 17 -3.53 18.85 10.74
C ILE A 17 -2.48 19.25 9.70
N VAL A 18 -2.20 20.55 9.60
CA VAL A 18 -1.15 21.13 8.75
C VAL A 18 -0.04 21.72 9.60
N ASP A 19 1.17 21.80 9.06
CA ASP A 19 2.31 22.39 9.78
C ASP A 19 2.11 23.88 10.01
N ALA A 20 1.75 24.59 8.96
CA ALA A 20 1.52 26.04 8.98
C ALA A 20 0.47 26.42 7.93
N PRO A 21 -0.25 27.52 8.17
CA PRO A 21 -1.16 28.08 7.15
C PRO A 21 -0.38 28.70 5.99
N TYR A 22 -0.99 28.78 4.83
CA TYR A 22 -0.45 29.52 3.70
C TYR A 22 -0.45 31.04 4.00
N GLU A 23 0.43 31.78 3.33
CA GLU A 23 0.59 33.22 3.53
C GLU A 23 -0.76 33.98 3.45
N LYS A 24 -1.54 33.68 2.41
CA LYS A 24 -2.87 34.27 2.25
C LYS A 24 -3.86 33.86 3.34
N ASP A 25 -3.79 32.63 3.83
CA ASP A 25 -4.62 32.17 4.96
C ASP A 25 -4.27 32.98 6.23
N ALA A 26 -2.98 33.34 6.38
CA ALA A 26 -2.52 34.17 7.47
C ALA A 26 -3.02 35.62 7.38
N ASP A 27 -3.05 36.18 6.16
CA ASP A 27 -3.58 37.51 5.91
C ASP A 27 -5.09 37.59 6.14
N ASP A 28 -5.83 36.57 5.70
CA ASP A 28 -7.27 36.48 5.88
C ASP A 28 -7.67 36.09 7.30
N GLY A 29 -6.74 35.60 8.12
CA GLY A 29 -6.98 35.10 9.49
C GLY A 29 -7.81 33.82 9.56
N VAL A 30 -7.96 33.10 8.43
CA VAL A 30 -8.78 31.89 8.31
C VAL A 30 -8.00 30.82 7.53
N ILE A 31 -7.85 29.64 8.15
CA ILE A 31 -7.17 28.51 7.52
C ILE A 31 -7.95 28.04 6.27
N PHE A 32 -7.22 27.71 5.20
CA PHE A 32 -7.78 27.28 3.90
C PHE A 32 -8.68 28.32 3.23
N SER A 33 -8.44 29.61 3.43
CA SER A 33 -9.07 30.72 2.68
C SER A 33 -8.42 30.94 1.31
N SER A 34 -7.15 30.55 1.14
CA SER A 34 -6.38 30.68 -0.10
C SER A 34 -6.92 29.83 -1.25
N GLY A 35 -6.43 30.09 -2.47
CA GLY A 35 -6.75 29.26 -3.64
C GLY A 35 -6.41 27.78 -3.48
N TYR A 36 -5.35 27.45 -2.73
CA TYR A 36 -5.02 26.08 -2.37
C TYR A 36 -6.10 25.42 -1.49
N GLY A 37 -6.56 26.15 -0.47
CA GLY A 37 -7.63 25.70 0.39
C GLY A 37 -8.97 25.54 -0.33
N TYR A 38 -9.26 26.43 -1.29
CA TYR A 38 -10.45 26.30 -2.14
C TYR A 38 -10.43 25.02 -2.97
N ASN A 39 -9.31 24.72 -3.64
CA ASN A 39 -9.15 23.50 -4.42
C ASN A 39 -9.25 22.26 -3.54
N PHE A 40 -8.63 22.27 -2.37
CA PHE A 40 -8.75 21.19 -1.40
C PHE A 40 -10.21 20.93 -1.00
N LYS A 41 -10.95 21.97 -0.64
CA LYS A 41 -12.38 21.85 -0.28
C LYS A 41 -13.22 21.30 -1.44
N LYS A 42 -12.88 21.65 -2.69
CA LYS A 42 -13.53 21.11 -3.89
C LYS A 42 -13.28 19.61 -4.03
N ILE A 43 -12.02 19.15 -3.91
CA ILE A 43 -11.66 17.73 -3.98
C ILE A 43 -12.29 16.95 -2.83
N TRP A 44 -12.29 17.52 -1.63
CA TRP A 44 -12.94 16.94 -0.46
C TRP A 44 -14.42 16.68 -0.70
N LYS A 45 -15.12 17.65 -1.26
CA LYS A 45 -16.53 17.52 -1.65
C LYS A 45 -16.73 16.48 -2.76
N MET A 46 -15.82 16.42 -3.73
CA MET A 46 -15.86 15.39 -4.78
C MET A 46 -15.66 13.99 -4.22
N GLY A 47 -14.89 13.84 -3.14
CA GLY A 47 -14.77 12.60 -2.36
C GLY A 47 -16.03 12.22 -1.58
N GLY A 48 -17.09 13.02 -1.64
CA GLY A 48 -18.36 12.75 -0.95
C GLY A 48 -18.32 13.05 0.55
N LEU A 49 -17.34 13.84 1.01
CA LEU A 49 -17.21 14.26 2.40
C LEU A 49 -17.73 15.68 2.61
N ASP A 50 -18.42 15.91 3.72
CA ASP A 50 -18.84 17.24 4.12
C ASP A 50 -17.74 17.94 4.91
N ILE A 51 -17.29 19.10 4.41
CA ILE A 51 -16.25 19.90 5.08
C ILE A 51 -16.70 20.41 6.46
N ASN A 52 -18.01 20.49 6.71
CA ASN A 52 -18.53 20.90 8.01
C ASN A 52 -18.33 19.82 9.10
N ASN A 53 -18.04 18.59 8.72
CA ASN A 53 -17.73 17.49 9.64
C ASN A 53 -16.23 17.38 9.95
N VAL A 54 -15.45 18.41 9.62
CA VAL A 54 -14.00 18.39 9.73
C VAL A 54 -13.52 19.53 10.62
N HIS A 55 -12.56 19.24 11.48
CA HIS A 55 -11.76 20.26 12.16
C HIS A 55 -10.41 20.41 11.48
N ILE A 56 -10.05 21.62 11.06
CA ILE A 56 -8.76 21.91 10.44
C ILE A 56 -7.96 22.80 11.37
N ARG A 57 -6.77 22.36 11.76
CA ARG A 57 -5.88 23.12 12.61
C ARG A 57 -4.46 23.19 12.07
N SER A 58 -3.77 24.25 12.46
CA SER A 58 -2.36 24.42 12.19
C SER A 58 -1.53 24.24 13.46
N LEU A 59 -0.33 23.67 13.32
CA LEU A 59 0.65 23.63 14.43
C LEU A 59 1.30 24.99 14.68
N GLN A 60 1.52 25.76 13.62
CA GLN A 60 2.19 27.05 13.70
C GLN A 60 1.18 28.16 13.38
N PRO A 61 1.31 29.33 14.02
CA PRO A 61 0.41 30.46 13.78
C PRO A 61 0.55 31.06 12.38
N CYS A 62 1.74 30.99 11.75
CA CYS A 62 1.98 31.43 10.37
C CYS A 62 3.27 30.83 9.78
N LEU A 63 3.38 30.84 8.44
CA LEU A 63 4.61 30.52 7.71
C LEU A 63 5.71 31.53 8.11
N GLY A 64 6.91 31.04 8.43
CA GLY A 64 8.05 31.89 8.77
C GLY A 64 8.10 32.38 10.23
N SER A 65 7.15 32.00 11.06
CA SER A 65 7.34 32.12 12.52
C SER A 65 8.57 31.34 12.94
N PRO A 66 9.43 31.89 13.87
CA PRO A 66 10.47 31.09 14.48
C PRO A 66 9.78 29.84 15.00
N SER A 67 10.24 28.69 14.53
CA SER A 67 9.67 27.40 14.91
C SER A 67 9.71 27.31 16.44
N PRO A 68 8.56 27.39 17.15
CA PRO A 68 8.58 27.08 18.57
C PRO A 68 9.15 25.67 18.70
N ASP A 69 9.71 25.35 19.86
CA ASP A 69 10.24 24.02 20.12
C ASP A 69 9.19 22.99 19.68
N ILE A 70 9.53 22.24 18.64
CA ILE A 70 8.64 21.27 18.00
C ILE A 70 8.12 20.27 19.01
N THR A 71 8.91 19.98 20.04
CA THR A 71 8.55 19.09 21.15
C THR A 71 7.37 19.64 21.94
N VAL A 72 7.34 20.95 22.19
CA VAL A 72 6.25 21.62 22.91
C VAL A 72 4.98 21.65 22.09
N GLN A 73 5.08 21.92 20.77
CA GLN A 73 3.92 21.91 19.87
C GLN A 73 3.31 20.52 19.75
N ASN A 74 4.16 19.52 19.61
CA ASN A 74 3.74 18.13 19.51
C ASN A 74 3.06 17.66 20.81
N SER A 75 3.57 18.05 21.97
CA SER A 75 2.95 17.73 23.26
C SER A 75 1.56 18.37 23.40
N LYS A 76 1.40 19.62 22.95
CA LYS A 76 0.09 20.28 22.91
C LYS A 76 -0.86 19.58 21.95
N LEU A 77 -0.38 19.18 20.76
CA LEU A 77 -1.20 18.46 19.80
C LEU A 77 -1.75 17.16 20.38
N ILE A 78 -0.91 16.36 21.05
CA ILE A 78 -1.37 15.12 21.69
C ILE A 78 -2.37 15.41 22.80
N ALA A 79 -2.14 16.42 23.64
CA ALA A 79 -3.07 16.80 24.69
C ALA A 79 -4.46 17.20 24.12
N ASP A 80 -4.46 17.96 23.03
CA ASP A 80 -5.72 18.36 22.35
C ASP A 80 -6.42 17.17 21.70
N ILE A 81 -5.66 16.25 21.07
CA ILE A 81 -6.19 15.00 20.53
C ILE A 81 -6.81 14.15 21.63
N ASP A 82 -6.12 14.01 22.77
CA ASP A 82 -6.62 13.25 23.93
C ASP A 82 -7.81 13.92 24.63
N GLN A 83 -7.97 15.24 24.48
CA GLN A 83 -9.13 15.95 24.99
C GLN A 83 -10.40 15.76 24.13
N HIS A 84 -10.23 15.81 22.80
CA HIS A 84 -11.36 15.86 21.85
C HIS A 84 -11.65 14.51 21.17
N HIS A 85 -10.78 13.53 21.27
CA HIS A 85 -10.92 12.16 20.76
C HIS A 85 -11.35 12.06 19.28
N PRO A 86 -10.68 12.77 18.31
CA PRO A 86 -11.02 12.60 16.90
C PRO A 86 -10.75 11.16 16.45
N THR A 87 -11.71 10.57 15.75
CA THR A 87 -11.60 9.19 15.24
C THR A 87 -10.64 9.09 14.08
N PHE A 88 -10.53 10.13 13.24
CA PHE A 88 -9.70 10.18 12.06
C PHE A 88 -8.78 11.39 12.12
N ILE A 89 -7.48 11.16 12.06
CA ILE A 89 -6.45 12.19 12.14
C ILE A 89 -5.69 12.18 10.81
N LEU A 90 -5.73 13.28 10.07
CA LEU A 90 -5.15 13.43 8.74
C LEU A 90 -3.95 14.40 8.77
N PRO A 91 -2.75 13.92 9.07
CA PRO A 91 -1.55 14.74 8.97
C PRO A 91 -1.21 15.04 7.50
N MET A 92 -0.90 16.31 7.21
CA MET A 92 -0.55 16.79 5.86
C MET A 92 0.92 17.18 5.72
N SER A 93 1.80 16.59 6.52
CA SER A 93 3.25 16.76 6.38
C SER A 93 4.01 15.51 6.79
N ASP A 94 5.23 15.38 6.24
CA ASP A 94 6.15 14.30 6.62
C ASP A 94 6.48 14.32 8.10
N GLN A 95 6.64 15.50 8.66
CA GLN A 95 6.97 15.70 10.06
C GLN A 95 5.85 15.21 10.98
N LEU A 96 4.60 15.57 10.65
CA LEU A 96 3.43 15.18 11.43
C LEU A 96 3.17 13.68 11.38
N ILE A 97 3.21 13.08 10.19
CA ILE A 97 2.99 11.63 10.08
C ILE A 97 4.10 10.85 10.80
N ASN A 98 5.36 11.28 10.70
CA ASN A 98 6.47 10.64 11.39
C ASN A 98 6.41 10.82 12.92
N TYR A 99 5.86 11.93 13.39
CA TYR A 99 5.63 12.12 14.81
C TYR A 99 4.51 11.23 15.34
N LEU A 100 3.36 11.24 14.70
CA LEU A 100 2.20 10.44 15.13
C LEU A 100 2.44 8.93 14.97
N CYS A 101 3.15 8.54 13.92
CA CYS A 101 3.44 7.15 13.57
C CYS A 101 4.94 6.99 13.26
N PRO A 102 5.81 6.80 14.28
CA PRO A 102 7.27 6.76 14.12
C PRO A 102 7.77 5.67 13.14
N GLU A 103 7.00 4.61 12.92
CA GLU A 103 7.29 3.57 11.94
C GLU A 103 7.34 4.08 10.49
N THR A 104 6.74 5.23 10.21
CA THR A 104 6.77 5.86 8.88
C THR A 104 8.08 6.59 8.59
N THR A 105 8.94 6.78 9.61
CA THR A 105 10.18 7.55 9.48
C THR A 105 11.17 6.88 8.54
N GLN A 106 11.62 7.62 7.53
CA GLN A 106 12.58 7.16 6.54
C GLN A 106 14.00 7.56 6.94
N GLN A 107 14.81 6.61 7.42
CA GLN A 107 16.18 6.91 7.88
C GLN A 107 17.19 7.17 6.76
N LYS A 108 16.94 6.77 5.50
CA LYS A 108 17.95 6.81 4.43
C LYS A 108 17.45 7.19 3.03
N GLU A 109 16.20 7.50 2.84
CA GLU A 109 15.67 7.76 1.51
C GLU A 109 15.29 9.23 1.31
N LYS A 110 15.58 9.76 0.11
CA LYS A 110 15.18 11.12 -0.33
C LYS A 110 13.66 11.27 -0.55
N ASN A 111 12.89 10.21 -0.33
CA ASN A 111 11.46 10.22 -0.58
C ASN A 111 10.69 10.64 0.67
N SER A 112 9.69 11.48 0.46
CA SER A 112 8.74 11.90 1.48
C SER A 112 8.00 10.70 2.10
N SER A 113 7.86 10.71 3.42
CA SER A 113 7.03 9.73 4.15
C SER A 113 5.58 9.76 3.66
N LEU A 114 5.02 10.95 3.41
CA LEU A 114 3.67 11.08 2.85
C LEU A 114 3.51 10.39 1.51
N ARG A 115 4.49 10.46 0.59
CA ARG A 115 4.40 9.76 -0.70
C ARG A 115 4.24 8.27 -0.57
N LYS A 116 4.81 7.68 0.47
CA LYS A 116 4.70 6.24 0.74
C LYS A 116 3.44 5.88 1.51
N TRP A 117 3.14 6.62 2.55
CA TRP A 117 2.14 6.27 3.55
C TRP A 117 0.79 6.96 3.37
N ALA A 118 0.65 7.93 2.43
CA ALA A 118 -0.65 8.56 2.18
C ALA A 118 -1.71 7.52 1.83
N GLY A 119 -2.89 7.68 2.41
CA GLY A 119 -4.01 6.74 2.29
C GLY A 119 -3.90 5.48 3.16
N SER A 120 -2.76 5.20 3.81
CA SER A 120 -2.62 4.05 4.70
C SER A 120 -3.32 4.28 6.04
N LEU A 121 -4.03 3.26 6.51
CA LEU A 121 -4.73 3.27 7.80
C LEU A 121 -3.74 2.89 8.91
N LEU A 122 -3.23 3.88 9.63
CA LEU A 122 -2.25 3.72 10.70
C LEU A 122 -2.90 3.97 12.07
N GLN A 123 -2.23 3.53 13.13
CA GLN A 123 -2.58 3.83 14.51
C GLN A 123 -1.39 4.44 15.23
N SER A 124 -1.58 5.58 15.88
CA SER A 124 -0.53 6.18 16.70
C SER A 124 -0.38 5.42 18.01
N LYS A 125 0.88 5.16 18.39
CA LYS A 125 1.21 4.56 19.70
C LYS A 125 1.06 5.53 20.87
N PHE A 126 0.93 6.82 20.59
CA PHE A 126 0.76 7.86 21.60
C PHE A 126 -0.70 8.09 22.02
N ILE A 127 -1.66 7.58 21.22
CA ILE A 127 -3.10 7.76 21.42
C ILE A 127 -3.71 6.45 21.92
N GLN A 128 -4.40 6.48 23.04
CA GLN A 128 -4.85 5.30 23.77
C GLN A 128 -6.26 4.80 23.38
N TYR A 129 -6.99 5.52 22.55
CA TYR A 129 -8.31 5.12 22.06
C TYR A 129 -8.27 4.66 20.60
N LEU A 130 -9.34 4.03 20.13
CA LEU A 130 -9.45 3.54 18.75
C LEU A 130 -9.56 4.70 17.75
N HIS A 131 -8.61 4.80 16.85
CA HIS A 131 -8.50 5.86 15.85
C HIS A 131 -7.73 5.39 14.62
N TYR A 132 -7.82 6.17 13.52
CA TYR A 132 -6.91 6.03 12.39
C TYR A 132 -6.15 7.33 12.14
N VAL A 133 -4.83 7.19 11.91
CA VAL A 133 -3.98 8.23 11.32
C VAL A 133 -3.86 7.92 9.84
N ILE A 134 -4.34 8.84 8.98
CA ILE A 134 -4.35 8.67 7.52
C ILE A 134 -3.58 9.83 6.92
N GLY A 135 -2.32 9.56 6.52
CA GLY A 135 -1.49 10.57 5.86
C GLY A 135 -2.16 11.10 4.60
N ASN A 136 -2.13 12.41 4.39
CA ASN A 136 -2.73 13.01 3.21
C ASN A 136 -1.85 14.11 2.62
N TYR A 137 -1.98 14.36 1.32
CA TYR A 137 -1.20 15.38 0.64
C TYR A 137 -1.66 16.78 1.01
N PRO A 138 -0.72 17.71 1.26
CA PRO A 138 -1.08 19.10 1.52
C PRO A 138 -1.69 19.76 0.26
N PRO A 139 -2.55 20.77 0.43
CA PRO A 139 -3.30 21.38 -0.66
C PRO A 139 -2.45 21.92 -1.82
N ASP A 140 -1.25 22.44 -1.55
CA ASP A 140 -0.34 22.97 -2.58
C ASP A 140 0.26 21.86 -3.46
N TRP A 141 0.46 20.65 -2.95
CA TRP A 141 0.91 19.54 -3.77
C TRP A 141 -0.14 19.11 -4.78
N VAL A 142 -1.39 19.09 -4.37
CA VAL A 142 -2.53 18.79 -5.24
C VAL A 142 -2.60 19.79 -6.40
N THR A 143 -2.35 21.06 -6.10
CA THR A 143 -2.43 22.13 -7.12
C THR A 143 -1.22 22.16 -8.06
N ARG A 144 -0.02 21.84 -7.58
CA ARG A 144 1.23 21.88 -8.38
C ARG A 144 1.39 20.70 -9.32
N GLN A 145 0.79 19.55 -9.00
CA GLN A 145 0.86 18.31 -9.78
C GLN A 145 -0.55 17.89 -10.20
N TRP A 146 -1.26 18.79 -10.85
CA TRP A 146 -2.68 18.77 -11.14
C TRP A 146 -3.26 17.40 -11.52
N ASP A 147 -2.64 16.71 -12.49
CA ASP A 147 -3.25 15.48 -13.04
C ASP A 147 -3.18 14.29 -12.07
N TYR A 148 -2.02 14.07 -11.44
CA TYR A 148 -1.76 12.89 -10.62
C TYR A 148 -2.17 13.08 -9.17
N SER A 149 -1.83 14.22 -8.58
CA SER A 149 -2.04 14.46 -7.16
C SER A 149 -3.51 14.69 -6.80
N GLU A 150 -4.33 15.25 -7.70
CA GLU A 150 -5.77 15.39 -7.48
C GLU A 150 -6.45 14.02 -7.40
N ILE A 151 -6.15 13.12 -8.36
CA ILE A 151 -6.72 11.78 -8.37
C ILE A 151 -6.25 10.99 -7.16
N GLN A 152 -4.97 11.12 -6.79
CA GLN A 152 -4.42 10.48 -5.59
C GLN A 152 -5.08 11.02 -4.31
N ALA A 153 -5.27 12.33 -4.20
CA ALA A 153 -5.98 12.95 -3.08
C ALA A 153 -7.45 12.49 -3.02
N PHE A 154 -8.09 12.32 -4.17
CA PHE A 154 -9.45 11.77 -4.24
C PHE A 154 -9.53 10.32 -3.76
N ILE A 155 -8.57 9.49 -4.11
CA ILE A 155 -8.47 8.11 -3.62
C ILE A 155 -8.25 8.10 -2.11
N ASP A 156 -7.31 8.90 -1.61
CA ASP A 156 -7.01 9.00 -0.19
C ASP A 156 -8.24 9.51 0.60
N PHE A 157 -8.99 10.46 0.04
CA PHE A 157 -10.25 10.93 0.63
C PHE A 157 -11.37 9.88 0.51
N GLY A 158 -11.36 9.07 -0.54
CA GLY A 158 -12.28 7.94 -0.69
C GLY A 158 -12.16 6.97 0.49
N HIS A 159 -10.93 6.62 0.88
CA HIS A 159 -10.71 5.82 2.08
C HIS A 159 -11.23 6.48 3.34
N VAL A 160 -10.97 7.78 3.55
CA VAL A 160 -11.51 8.52 4.70
C VAL A 160 -13.04 8.46 4.71
N ARG A 161 -13.69 8.61 3.54
CA ARG A 161 -15.15 8.51 3.44
C ARG A 161 -15.67 7.14 3.85
N GLU A 162 -15.08 6.08 3.33
CA GLU A 162 -15.49 4.70 3.62
C GLU A 162 -15.35 4.38 5.11
N GLU A 163 -14.22 4.76 5.71
CA GLU A 163 -13.96 4.57 7.13
C GLU A 163 -14.88 5.41 7.99
N TYR A 164 -15.16 6.65 7.59
CA TYR A 164 -16.11 7.54 8.29
C TYR A 164 -17.55 7.03 8.22
N GLU A 165 -18.00 6.56 7.05
CA GLU A 165 -19.34 5.95 6.91
C GLU A 165 -19.45 4.65 7.73
N TYR A 166 -18.40 3.83 7.76
CA TYR A 166 -18.37 2.66 8.64
C TYR A 166 -18.51 3.06 10.11
N TRP A 167 -17.71 4.04 10.54
CA TRP A 167 -17.77 4.54 11.92
C TRP A 167 -19.16 5.10 12.28
N LYS A 168 -19.80 5.85 11.39
CA LYS A 168 -21.17 6.35 11.60
C LYS A 168 -22.19 5.23 11.83
N ASN A 169 -22.03 4.14 11.11
CA ASN A 169 -22.97 3.03 11.15
C ASN A 169 -22.75 2.09 12.36
N TYR A 170 -21.51 1.93 12.78
CA TYR A 170 -21.13 0.92 13.77
C TYR A 170 -20.56 1.47 15.08
N GLY A 171 -20.27 2.76 15.17
CA GLY A 171 -19.68 3.41 16.35
C GLY A 171 -18.25 3.02 16.65
N THR A 172 -17.56 2.35 15.72
CA THR A 172 -16.16 1.91 15.85
C THR A 172 -15.43 2.00 14.52
N ILE A 173 -14.11 1.99 14.56
CA ILE A 173 -13.31 1.88 13.33
C ILE A 173 -13.44 0.48 12.72
N ASN A 174 -13.39 0.40 11.39
CA ASN A 174 -13.41 -0.87 10.67
C ASN A 174 -12.05 -1.59 10.88
N PRO A 175 -12.00 -2.84 11.39
CA PRO A 175 -10.74 -3.54 11.61
C PRO A 175 -9.94 -3.74 10.32
N LEU A 176 -8.60 -3.62 10.41
CA LEU A 176 -7.74 -3.93 9.28
C LEU A 176 -7.89 -5.40 8.86
N PRO A 177 -7.72 -5.71 7.55
CA PRO A 177 -7.84 -7.08 7.08
C PRO A 177 -6.80 -7.99 7.73
N LYS A 178 -7.25 -9.11 8.28
CA LYS A 178 -6.38 -10.17 8.78
C LYS A 178 -6.11 -11.15 7.66
N ARG A 179 -4.83 -11.46 7.44
CA ARG A 179 -4.37 -12.42 6.45
C ARG A 179 -3.60 -13.53 7.14
N THR A 180 -3.85 -14.76 6.73
CA THR A 180 -3.11 -15.94 7.20
C THR A 180 -2.07 -16.28 6.12
N ILE A 181 -0.81 -16.10 6.44
CA ILE A 181 0.30 -16.43 5.55
C ILE A 181 1.12 -17.53 6.19
N LEU A 182 1.07 -18.72 5.61
CA LEU A 182 1.88 -19.83 6.05
C LEU A 182 3.28 -19.70 5.48
N THR A 183 4.21 -19.24 6.32
CA THR A 183 5.64 -19.12 5.99
C THR A 183 6.43 -20.31 6.52
N GLU A 184 7.46 -20.72 5.80
CA GLU A 184 8.30 -21.88 6.17
C GLU A 184 7.46 -23.15 6.44
N PRO A 185 6.51 -23.52 5.54
CA PRO A 185 5.64 -24.67 5.71
C PRO A 185 6.42 -26.00 5.72
N SER A 186 5.86 -27.03 6.31
CA SER A 186 6.37 -28.39 6.10
C SER A 186 6.10 -28.85 4.65
N TYR A 187 6.80 -29.89 4.22
CA TYR A 187 6.54 -30.52 2.91
C TYR A 187 5.07 -30.94 2.77
N SER A 188 4.49 -31.54 3.80
CA SER A 188 3.09 -31.99 3.81
C SER A 188 2.12 -30.81 3.67
N ASP A 189 2.42 -29.67 4.32
CA ASP A 189 1.59 -28.47 4.21
C ASP A 189 1.58 -27.93 2.78
N ILE A 190 2.76 -27.89 2.11
CA ILE A 190 2.85 -27.48 0.71
C ILE A 190 2.00 -28.37 -0.19
N ILE A 191 2.16 -29.69 -0.06
CA ILE A 191 1.42 -30.64 -0.90
C ILE A 191 -0.08 -30.53 -0.68
N ALA A 192 -0.53 -30.40 0.58
CA ALA A 192 -1.93 -30.19 0.90
C ALA A 192 -2.46 -28.88 0.28
N TYR A 193 -1.76 -27.76 0.51
CA TYR A 193 -2.15 -26.46 0.02
C TYR A 193 -2.23 -26.39 -1.50
N LEU A 194 -1.24 -26.92 -2.21
CA LEU A 194 -1.23 -26.93 -3.67
C LEU A 194 -2.33 -27.82 -4.26
N ASN A 195 -2.64 -28.95 -3.62
CA ASN A 195 -3.77 -29.79 -4.03
C ASN A 195 -5.11 -29.08 -3.85
N ASP A 196 -5.30 -28.36 -2.76
CA ASP A 196 -6.49 -27.53 -2.56
C ASP A 196 -6.62 -26.49 -3.69
N CYS A 197 -5.51 -25.85 -4.09
CA CYS A 197 -5.48 -24.87 -5.16
C CYS A 197 -5.91 -25.43 -6.53
N LEU A 198 -5.70 -26.73 -6.80
CA LEU A 198 -6.09 -27.36 -8.07
C LEU A 198 -7.60 -27.34 -8.36
N SER A 199 -8.42 -27.20 -7.32
CA SER A 199 -9.87 -27.13 -7.44
C SER A 199 -10.41 -25.71 -7.58
N LEU A 200 -9.56 -24.68 -7.50
CA LEU A 200 -9.95 -23.28 -7.52
C LEU A 200 -10.07 -22.75 -8.97
N PRO A 201 -10.95 -21.77 -9.19
CA PRO A 201 -11.07 -21.13 -10.50
C PRO A 201 -9.84 -20.31 -10.88
N VAL A 202 -9.09 -19.83 -9.88
CA VAL A 202 -7.92 -18.98 -10.06
C VAL A 202 -7.08 -18.96 -8.78
N VAL A 203 -5.79 -18.72 -8.89
CA VAL A 203 -4.87 -18.46 -7.77
C VAL A 203 -4.03 -17.21 -8.06
N ALA A 204 -3.71 -16.43 -7.06
CA ALA A 204 -2.69 -15.39 -7.22
C ALA A 204 -1.33 -15.93 -6.81
N HIS A 205 -0.27 -15.49 -7.49
CA HIS A 205 1.08 -15.81 -7.07
C HIS A 205 2.03 -14.62 -7.22
N ASP A 206 3.13 -14.71 -6.50
CA ASP A 206 4.24 -13.79 -6.55
C ASP A 206 5.54 -14.60 -6.44
N ILE A 207 6.57 -14.22 -7.16
CA ILE A 207 7.87 -14.90 -7.11
C ILE A 207 8.97 -13.92 -6.73
N GLU A 208 9.94 -14.42 -5.99
CA GLU A 208 11.15 -13.68 -5.73
C GLU A 208 12.37 -14.40 -6.33
N THR A 209 13.23 -13.61 -6.95
CA THR A 209 14.39 -14.13 -7.67
C THR A 209 15.69 -13.65 -7.03
N ILE A 210 16.69 -14.53 -6.97
CA ILE A 210 18.05 -14.16 -6.57
C ILE A 210 18.90 -14.01 -7.82
N ARG A 211 19.53 -12.83 -7.96
CA ARG A 211 20.59 -12.62 -8.93
C ARG A 211 21.94 -12.83 -8.28
N PRO A 212 22.85 -13.60 -8.88
CA PRO A 212 24.21 -13.71 -8.40
C PRO A 212 24.85 -12.34 -8.31
N LYS A 213 25.41 -11.98 -7.15
CA LYS A 213 26.21 -10.75 -7.00
C LYS A 213 27.63 -11.01 -7.43
N ARG A 214 28.25 -10.04 -8.12
CA ARG A 214 29.67 -10.08 -8.50
C ARG A 214 30.54 -10.35 -7.26
N GLY A 215 31.40 -11.37 -7.30
CA GLY A 215 32.27 -11.70 -6.18
C GLY A 215 31.75 -12.70 -5.15
N THR A 216 30.53 -13.23 -5.32
CA THR A 216 30.07 -14.41 -4.56
C THR A 216 30.48 -15.70 -5.26
N PHE A 217 30.32 -16.88 -4.61
CA PHE A 217 30.64 -18.19 -5.21
C PHE A 217 29.90 -18.44 -6.53
N TYR A 218 28.79 -17.79 -6.72
CA TYR A 218 28.13 -17.57 -8.00
C TYR A 218 28.60 -16.23 -8.55
N SER A 219 29.88 -16.07 -8.84
CA SER A 219 30.43 -14.84 -9.41
C SER A 219 29.80 -14.60 -10.78
N GLY A 220 28.58 -14.13 -10.73
CA GLY A 220 27.84 -13.92 -11.91
C GLY A 220 28.23 -12.57 -12.52
N GLU A 221 29.10 -12.60 -13.37
CA GLU A 221 28.81 -12.08 -14.69
C GLU A 221 27.44 -12.69 -15.01
N SER A 222 26.41 -11.84 -15.17
CA SER A 222 25.11 -12.31 -15.65
C SER A 222 25.42 -13.31 -16.75
N LEU A 223 25.12 -14.61 -16.53
CA LEU A 223 25.40 -15.64 -17.53
C LEU A 223 24.69 -15.17 -18.80
N GLU A 224 25.46 -14.68 -19.77
CA GLU A 224 24.89 -14.38 -21.05
C GLU A 224 24.49 -15.71 -21.65
N LEU A 225 23.19 -15.86 -21.84
CA LEU A 225 22.69 -16.96 -22.63
C LEU A 225 23.27 -16.86 -24.03
N ASN A 226 23.44 -17.97 -24.73
CA ASN A 226 24.00 -18.04 -26.09
C ASN A 226 23.34 -17.09 -27.12
N ASN A 227 22.27 -16.42 -26.75
CA ASN A 227 21.54 -15.42 -27.56
C ASN A 227 21.80 -13.97 -27.14
N GLY A 228 22.81 -13.70 -26.28
CA GLY A 228 23.11 -12.36 -25.74
C GLY A 228 22.15 -11.84 -24.69
N LYS A 229 21.15 -12.62 -24.26
CA LYS A 229 20.25 -12.26 -23.16
C LYS A 229 20.90 -12.59 -21.82
N LYS A 230 20.72 -11.70 -20.85
CA LYS A 230 21.17 -11.94 -19.48
C LYS A 230 20.33 -13.03 -18.82
N HIS A 231 20.99 -13.96 -18.11
CA HIS A 231 20.26 -14.96 -17.31
C HIS A 231 19.33 -14.26 -16.30
N PRO A 232 18.06 -14.63 -16.23
CA PRO A 232 17.10 -13.92 -15.40
C PRO A 232 17.37 -13.99 -13.89
N GLY A 233 18.19 -14.91 -13.43
CA GLY A 233 18.39 -15.26 -12.03
C GLY A 233 17.72 -16.59 -11.69
N PHE A 234 17.74 -16.95 -10.42
CA PHE A 234 17.13 -18.19 -9.96
C PHE A 234 15.83 -17.88 -9.21
N LEU A 235 14.81 -18.68 -9.44
CA LEU A 235 13.60 -18.68 -8.61
C LEU A 235 14.00 -19.05 -7.17
N TYR A 236 13.83 -18.11 -6.25
CA TYR A 236 14.23 -18.29 -4.85
C TYR A 236 13.06 -18.71 -3.98
N SER A 237 11.99 -17.94 -4.00
CA SER A 237 10.77 -18.24 -3.27
C SER A 237 9.55 -18.03 -4.14
N ILE A 238 8.49 -18.70 -3.77
CA ILE A 238 7.19 -18.60 -4.39
C ILE A 238 6.14 -18.41 -3.30
N ALA A 239 5.22 -17.50 -3.55
CA ALA A 239 4.03 -17.30 -2.75
C ALA A 239 2.80 -17.58 -3.60
N ILE A 240 1.82 -18.29 -3.05
CA ILE A 240 0.56 -18.61 -3.70
C ILE A 240 -0.58 -18.27 -2.75
N ALA A 241 -1.52 -17.45 -3.21
CA ALA A 241 -2.72 -17.11 -2.48
C ALA A 241 -3.95 -17.77 -3.13
N LYS A 242 -4.74 -18.46 -2.34
CA LYS A 242 -6.03 -19.04 -2.74
C LYS A 242 -7.21 -18.10 -2.47
N SER A 243 -6.96 -16.99 -1.80
CA SER A 243 -7.92 -15.93 -1.52
C SER A 243 -7.19 -14.65 -1.08
N PRO A 244 -7.87 -13.50 -0.95
CA PRO A 244 -7.29 -12.29 -0.36
C PRO A 244 -6.76 -12.47 1.08
N LYS A 245 -7.16 -13.54 1.77
CA LYS A 245 -6.88 -13.74 3.21
C LYS A 245 -5.98 -14.93 3.51
N ASP A 246 -5.63 -15.73 2.53
CA ASP A 246 -4.94 -17.00 2.76
C ASP A 246 -3.88 -17.24 1.68
N ALA A 247 -2.62 -17.34 2.11
CA ALA A 247 -1.48 -17.62 1.26
C ALA A 247 -0.48 -18.56 1.93
N ILE A 248 0.27 -19.28 1.08
CA ILE A 248 1.47 -20.00 1.44
C ILE A 248 2.67 -19.34 0.77
N SER A 249 3.80 -19.25 1.48
CA SER A 249 5.03 -18.68 0.92
C SER A 249 6.23 -19.48 1.43
N PHE A 250 7.07 -19.96 0.51
CA PHE A 250 8.20 -20.82 0.84
C PHE A 250 9.36 -20.66 -0.13
N CYS A 251 10.55 -21.02 0.35
CA CYS A 251 11.76 -21.11 -0.46
C CYS A 251 11.91 -22.56 -0.95
N LEU A 252 12.01 -22.76 -2.27
CA LEU A 252 12.18 -24.09 -2.85
C LEU A 252 13.43 -24.81 -2.35
N TRP A 253 14.49 -24.07 -2.07
CA TRP A 253 15.81 -24.59 -1.69
C TRP A 253 15.93 -25.08 -0.23
N ASP A 254 14.84 -24.97 0.54
CA ASP A 254 14.81 -25.41 1.95
C ASP A 254 14.52 -26.90 2.12
N TYR A 255 14.16 -27.58 1.04
CA TYR A 255 13.68 -28.96 1.08
C TYR A 255 14.71 -29.91 0.45
N PRO A 256 14.70 -31.21 0.85
CA PRO A 256 15.47 -32.25 0.17
C PRO A 256 15.12 -32.35 -1.32
N VAL A 257 16.08 -32.75 -2.14
CA VAL A 257 15.95 -32.77 -3.61
C VAL A 257 14.75 -33.55 -4.11
N ASP A 258 14.45 -34.69 -3.49
CA ASP A 258 13.30 -35.53 -3.83
C ASP A 258 11.96 -34.80 -3.56
N GLN A 259 11.89 -34.04 -2.47
CA GLN A 259 10.74 -33.19 -2.15
C GLN A 259 10.64 -32.01 -3.10
N ILE A 260 11.76 -31.33 -3.41
CA ILE A 260 11.78 -30.24 -4.41
C ILE A 260 11.21 -30.73 -5.75
N ILE A 261 11.64 -31.89 -6.23
CA ILE A 261 11.15 -32.45 -7.50
C ILE A 261 9.63 -32.65 -7.47
N ARG A 262 9.09 -33.13 -6.36
CA ARG A 262 7.63 -33.33 -6.20
C ARG A 262 6.87 -32.02 -6.12
N ILE A 263 7.40 -31.05 -5.37
CA ILE A 263 6.82 -29.69 -5.26
C ILE A 263 6.78 -29.04 -6.64
N VAL A 264 7.91 -29.04 -7.37
CA VAL A 264 8.00 -28.43 -8.70
C VAL A 264 7.04 -29.08 -9.69
N ARG A 265 6.92 -30.41 -9.68
CA ARG A 265 5.93 -31.13 -10.53
C ARG A 265 4.50 -30.74 -10.20
N LEU A 266 4.17 -30.59 -8.91
CA LEU A 266 2.83 -30.19 -8.50
C LEU A 266 2.55 -28.74 -8.83
N LEU A 267 3.53 -27.85 -8.69
CA LEU A 267 3.45 -26.46 -9.16
C LEU A 267 3.23 -26.38 -10.68
N ASP A 268 3.95 -27.19 -11.45
CA ASP A 268 3.78 -27.25 -12.91
C ASP A 268 2.36 -27.71 -13.29
N VAL A 269 1.83 -28.73 -12.62
CA VAL A 269 0.44 -29.16 -12.79
C VAL A 269 -0.54 -28.03 -12.41
N LEU A 270 -0.28 -27.31 -11.30
CA LEU A 270 -1.14 -26.19 -10.89
C LEU A 270 -1.15 -25.09 -11.94
N PHE A 271 0.00 -24.62 -12.38
CA PHE A 271 0.12 -23.51 -13.33
C PHE A 271 -0.34 -23.84 -14.74
N SER A 272 -0.27 -25.12 -15.14
CA SER A 272 -0.82 -25.58 -16.43
C SER A 272 -2.35 -25.73 -16.43
N LYS A 273 -2.97 -25.92 -15.27
CA LYS A 273 -4.41 -26.18 -15.14
C LYS A 273 -5.21 -25.00 -14.62
N VAL A 274 -4.69 -24.29 -13.63
CA VAL A 274 -5.40 -23.22 -12.94
C VAL A 274 -4.90 -21.87 -13.45
N PRO A 275 -5.78 -20.96 -13.89
CA PRO A 275 -5.41 -19.60 -14.26
C PRO A 275 -4.74 -18.85 -13.11
N GLN A 276 -3.74 -18.03 -13.43
CA GLN A 276 -3.02 -17.25 -12.44
C GLN A 276 -3.38 -15.78 -12.51
N ILE A 277 -3.32 -15.14 -11.34
CA ILE A 277 -3.32 -13.70 -11.18
C ILE A 277 -1.91 -13.28 -10.72
N GLY A 278 -1.35 -12.27 -11.34
CA GLY A 278 -0.09 -11.67 -10.91
C GLY A 278 -0.07 -10.17 -11.13
N GLN A 279 0.93 -9.52 -10.60
CA GLN A 279 1.19 -8.11 -10.80
C GLN A 279 2.41 -7.93 -11.72
N ASN A 280 2.26 -7.31 -12.88
CA ASN A 280 3.29 -7.27 -13.91
C ASN A 280 3.69 -8.67 -14.39
N TYR A 281 2.72 -9.55 -14.35
CA TYR A 281 2.83 -10.99 -14.55
C TYR A 281 3.49 -11.35 -15.88
N PHE A 282 2.99 -10.79 -16.96
CA PHE A 282 3.46 -11.12 -18.31
C PHE A 282 4.87 -10.61 -18.62
N LEU A 283 5.36 -9.58 -17.91
CA LEU A 283 6.70 -9.04 -18.13
C LEU A 283 7.73 -9.56 -17.13
N PHE A 284 7.32 -10.15 -16.03
CA PHE A 284 8.24 -10.63 -15.00
C PHE A 284 8.00 -12.10 -14.65
N ASP A 285 6.94 -12.42 -13.92
CA ASP A 285 6.75 -13.76 -13.33
C ASP A 285 6.68 -14.86 -14.41
N SER A 286 5.90 -14.67 -15.46
CA SER A 286 5.75 -15.67 -16.52
C SER A 286 7.10 -15.97 -17.20
N HIS A 287 7.93 -14.96 -17.46
CA HIS A 287 9.22 -15.17 -18.08
C HIS A 287 10.17 -16.00 -17.21
N TYR A 288 10.20 -15.73 -15.90
CA TYR A 288 11.02 -16.50 -14.97
C TYR A 288 10.53 -17.92 -14.82
N MET A 289 9.21 -18.10 -14.76
CA MET A 289 8.57 -19.39 -14.63
C MET A 289 8.83 -20.25 -15.88
N GLU A 290 8.62 -19.73 -17.08
CA GLU A 290 8.90 -20.41 -18.34
C GLU A 290 10.40 -20.71 -18.49
N ALA A 291 11.28 -19.76 -18.15
CA ALA A 291 12.74 -19.97 -18.18
C ALA A 291 13.21 -21.05 -17.19
N THR A 292 12.46 -21.32 -16.13
CA THR A 292 12.71 -22.41 -15.18
C THR A 292 12.02 -23.72 -15.56
N GLY A 293 11.25 -23.75 -16.65
CA GLY A 293 10.67 -24.95 -17.24
C GLY A 293 9.21 -25.23 -16.83
N PHE A 294 8.51 -24.26 -16.24
CA PHE A 294 7.08 -24.40 -15.94
C PHE A 294 6.21 -24.21 -17.18
N HIS A 295 5.14 -24.99 -17.27
CA HIS A 295 4.12 -24.84 -18.29
C HIS A 295 2.99 -23.95 -17.77
N LEU A 296 2.83 -22.77 -18.39
CA LEU A 296 1.87 -21.77 -17.93
C LEU A 296 0.63 -21.74 -18.85
N ARG A 297 -0.55 -21.63 -18.23
CA ARG A 297 -1.82 -21.44 -18.95
C ARG A 297 -2.04 -19.93 -19.23
N LEU A 298 -1.18 -19.32 -20.05
CA LEU A 298 -1.11 -17.87 -20.24
C LEU A 298 -2.40 -17.23 -20.74
N ALA A 299 -3.17 -17.93 -21.58
CA ALA A 299 -4.40 -17.38 -22.19
C ALA A 299 -5.46 -16.91 -21.17
N ASP A 300 -5.51 -17.58 -20.03
CA ASP A 300 -6.51 -17.30 -18.99
C ASP A 300 -5.91 -16.57 -17.78
N CYS A 301 -4.62 -16.19 -17.83
CA CYS A 301 -3.97 -15.46 -16.75
C CYS A 301 -4.42 -14.00 -16.72
N ARG A 302 -4.33 -13.41 -15.56
CA ARG A 302 -4.75 -12.03 -15.29
C ARG A 302 -3.58 -11.22 -14.70
N ASP A 303 -3.27 -10.11 -15.37
CA ASP A 303 -2.24 -9.17 -14.91
C ASP A 303 -2.92 -7.92 -14.34
N THR A 304 -2.81 -7.71 -13.04
CA THR A 304 -3.44 -6.57 -12.36
C THR A 304 -2.87 -5.22 -12.83
N LEU A 305 -1.62 -5.17 -13.32
CA LEU A 305 -1.04 -3.97 -13.91
C LEU A 305 -1.75 -3.60 -15.22
N ILE A 306 -1.91 -4.55 -16.13
CA ILE A 306 -2.56 -4.31 -17.43
C ILE A 306 -4.02 -3.95 -17.22
N ARG A 307 -4.72 -4.68 -16.36
CA ARG A 307 -6.12 -4.42 -16.00
C ARG A 307 -6.28 -3.01 -15.43
N HIS A 308 -5.40 -2.61 -14.53
CA HIS A 308 -5.40 -1.26 -13.98
C HIS A 308 -5.13 -0.19 -15.04
N HIS A 309 -4.24 -0.47 -16.00
CA HIS A 309 -4.00 0.44 -17.11
C HIS A 309 -5.25 0.66 -17.98
N ILE A 310 -6.04 -0.39 -18.19
CA ILE A 310 -7.30 -0.29 -18.94
C ILE A 310 -8.34 0.52 -18.16
N LEU A 311 -8.47 0.29 -16.86
CA LEU A 311 -9.45 0.97 -15.99
C LEU A 311 -9.07 2.44 -15.73
N TRP A 312 -7.79 2.71 -15.56
CA TRP A 312 -7.23 4.00 -15.10
C TRP A 312 -5.93 4.37 -15.83
N PRO A 313 -5.96 4.65 -17.14
CA PRO A 313 -4.75 4.82 -17.95
C PRO A 313 -3.85 5.99 -17.51
N GLY A 314 -4.39 6.98 -16.79
CA GLY A 314 -3.65 8.14 -16.30
C GLY A 314 -2.96 7.95 -14.95
N LEU A 315 -3.14 6.79 -14.27
CA LEU A 315 -2.58 6.53 -12.96
C LEU A 315 -1.31 5.68 -12.99
N ARG A 316 -0.62 5.56 -11.85
CA ARG A 316 0.47 4.60 -11.69
C ARG A 316 -0.09 3.20 -11.49
N HIS A 317 0.57 2.20 -12.09
CA HIS A 317 0.10 0.82 -12.09
C HIS A 317 0.94 -0.11 -11.19
N SER A 318 1.80 0.44 -10.32
CA SER A 318 2.58 -0.36 -9.38
C SER A 318 1.66 -1.03 -8.34
N LEU A 319 2.05 -2.22 -7.84
CA LEU A 319 1.32 -2.91 -6.78
C LEU A 319 1.08 -2.00 -5.57
N GLN A 320 2.09 -1.22 -5.16
CA GLN A 320 1.97 -0.26 -4.07
C GLN A 320 0.85 0.77 -4.29
N PHE A 321 0.70 1.27 -5.52
CA PHE A 321 -0.36 2.23 -5.84
C PHE A 321 -1.74 1.55 -5.81
N GLN A 322 -1.85 0.40 -6.48
CA GLN A 322 -3.09 -0.36 -6.52
C GLN A 322 -3.52 -0.87 -5.13
N THR A 323 -2.56 -1.22 -4.25
CA THR A 323 -2.84 -1.55 -2.85
C THR A 323 -3.58 -0.41 -2.15
N LYS A 324 -3.13 0.82 -2.32
CA LYS A 324 -3.80 1.99 -1.75
C LYS A 324 -5.19 2.24 -2.34
N GLN A 325 -5.36 1.98 -3.62
CA GLN A 325 -6.62 2.24 -4.32
C GLN A 325 -7.70 1.21 -4.01
N TYR A 326 -7.32 -0.07 -3.96
CA TYR A 326 -8.26 -1.19 -3.94
C TYR A 326 -8.35 -1.91 -2.60
N THR A 327 -7.41 -1.67 -1.70
CA THR A 327 -7.36 -2.45 -0.46
C THR A 327 -7.20 -1.56 0.75
N ARG A 328 -7.55 -2.12 1.92
CA ARG A 328 -7.30 -1.47 3.21
C ARG A 328 -5.97 -1.89 3.84
N GLN A 329 -5.08 -2.53 3.05
CA GLN A 329 -3.76 -2.92 3.49
C GLN A 329 -2.85 -1.70 3.68
N PRO A 330 -2.33 -1.42 4.88
CA PRO A 330 -1.33 -0.38 5.08
C PRO A 330 -0.07 -0.63 4.25
N PHE A 331 0.69 0.42 4.00
CA PHE A 331 1.96 0.29 3.29
C PHE A 331 2.91 -0.70 3.98
N TYR A 332 3.49 -1.63 3.23
CA TYR A 332 4.36 -2.69 3.71
C TYR A 332 5.59 -2.96 2.83
N LYS A 333 5.71 -2.27 1.70
CA LYS A 333 6.75 -2.55 0.67
C LYS A 333 8.20 -2.39 1.15
N ASP A 334 8.43 -1.73 2.27
CA ASP A 334 9.78 -1.65 2.85
C ASP A 334 10.19 -2.96 3.57
N GLU A 335 9.25 -3.84 3.89
CA GLU A 335 9.54 -5.15 4.51
C GLU A 335 10.28 -6.09 3.57
N GLY A 336 10.03 -6.01 2.26
CA GLY A 336 10.73 -6.79 1.22
C GLY A 336 12.14 -6.28 0.90
N LYS A 337 12.51 -5.08 1.37
CA LYS A 337 13.85 -4.53 1.15
C LYS A 337 14.87 -5.16 2.08
N ASN A 338 16.09 -5.37 1.58
CA ASN A 338 17.22 -5.88 2.37
C ASN A 338 17.03 -7.33 2.85
N PHE A 339 16.65 -8.22 1.93
CA PHE A 339 16.68 -9.65 2.21
C PHE A 339 18.05 -10.08 2.76
N ASN A 340 18.01 -10.76 3.88
CA ASN A 340 19.12 -11.55 4.40
C ASN A 340 18.56 -12.81 5.10
N THR A 341 19.40 -13.82 5.29
CA THR A 341 19.01 -15.10 5.88
C THR A 341 18.40 -14.97 7.28
N LYS A 342 18.78 -13.95 8.05
CA LYS A 342 18.21 -13.68 9.40
C LYS A 342 16.78 -13.13 9.37
N ARG A 343 16.33 -12.63 8.21
CA ARG A 343 14.98 -12.07 8.01
C ARG A 343 14.14 -12.89 7.03
N LYS A 344 14.49 -14.15 6.82
CA LYS A 344 13.83 -15.02 5.86
C LYS A 344 12.31 -15.09 6.07
N LYS A 345 11.87 -15.32 7.30
CA LYS A 345 10.44 -15.37 7.62
C LYS A 345 9.71 -14.08 7.27
N GLN A 346 10.31 -12.93 7.57
CA GLN A 346 9.75 -11.62 7.19
C GLN A 346 9.64 -11.48 5.67
N PHE A 347 10.66 -11.92 4.94
CA PHE A 347 10.68 -11.89 3.48
C PHE A 347 9.63 -12.82 2.87
N LEU A 348 9.46 -14.04 3.39
CA LEU A 348 8.41 -14.96 2.96
C LEU A 348 7.00 -14.40 3.28
N ASN A 349 6.84 -13.78 4.44
CA ASN A 349 5.59 -13.10 4.79
C ASN A 349 5.27 -11.97 3.81
N TYR A 350 6.29 -11.19 3.39
CA TYR A 350 6.16 -10.15 2.39
C TYR A 350 5.65 -10.71 1.06
N GLY A 351 6.25 -11.77 0.49
CA GLY A 351 5.78 -12.40 -0.74
C GLY A 351 4.36 -12.95 -0.63
N GLY A 352 4.03 -13.61 0.50
CA GLY A 352 2.66 -14.08 0.77
C GLY A 352 1.64 -12.94 0.84
N LEU A 353 2.05 -11.80 1.41
CA LEU A 353 1.22 -10.60 1.46
C LEU A 353 1.01 -10.00 0.07
N ASP A 354 2.07 -9.96 -0.77
CA ASP A 354 1.96 -9.51 -2.16
C ASP A 354 0.97 -10.38 -2.95
N ALA A 355 1.01 -11.70 -2.79
CA ALA A 355 0.05 -12.60 -3.43
C ALA A 355 -1.39 -12.37 -2.95
N CYS A 356 -1.63 -12.22 -1.63
CA CYS A 356 -2.95 -11.92 -1.08
C CYS A 356 -3.52 -10.59 -1.58
N VAL A 357 -2.69 -9.55 -1.57
CA VAL A 357 -3.05 -8.20 -2.03
C VAL A 357 -3.35 -8.21 -3.52
N THR A 358 -2.55 -8.91 -4.32
CA THR A 358 -2.78 -9.06 -5.76
C THR A 358 -4.11 -9.76 -6.05
N TYR A 359 -4.48 -10.75 -5.24
CA TYR A 359 -5.80 -11.41 -5.33
C TYR A 359 -6.94 -10.43 -5.03
N GLU A 360 -6.84 -9.67 -3.94
CA GLU A 360 -7.86 -8.66 -3.55
C GLU A 360 -8.02 -7.58 -4.62
N ILE A 361 -6.91 -7.05 -5.14
CA ILE A 361 -6.93 -6.07 -6.25
C ILE A 361 -7.67 -6.63 -7.46
N PHE A 362 -7.41 -7.88 -7.82
CA PHE A 362 -8.11 -8.53 -8.94
C PHE A 362 -9.62 -8.59 -8.69
N GLU A 363 -10.08 -8.97 -7.50
CA GLU A 363 -11.51 -9.02 -7.17
C GLU A 363 -12.16 -7.64 -7.28
N GLU A 364 -11.49 -6.58 -6.81
CA GLU A 364 -12.01 -5.22 -6.93
C GLU A 364 -12.04 -4.73 -8.39
N GLN A 365 -11.00 -5.05 -9.17
CA GLN A 365 -10.98 -4.76 -10.61
C GLN A 365 -12.09 -5.51 -11.37
N GLU A 366 -12.45 -6.75 -10.98
CA GLU A 366 -13.59 -7.48 -11.57
C GLU A 366 -14.91 -6.75 -11.34
N LYS A 367 -15.11 -6.16 -10.16
CA LYS A 367 -16.28 -5.33 -9.86
C LYS A 367 -16.33 -4.12 -10.79
N GLU A 368 -15.22 -3.37 -10.93
CA GLU A 368 -15.14 -2.21 -11.82
C GLU A 368 -15.38 -2.58 -13.28
N PHE A 369 -14.84 -3.70 -13.76
CA PHE A 369 -15.11 -4.19 -15.12
C PHE A 369 -16.57 -4.62 -15.31
N THR A 370 -17.23 -5.08 -14.26
CA THR A 370 -18.65 -5.40 -14.29
C THR A 370 -19.52 -4.15 -14.42
N GLU A 371 -19.12 -3.08 -13.73
CA GLU A 371 -19.76 -1.76 -13.82
C GLU A 371 -19.47 -1.05 -15.15
N ARG A 372 -18.35 -1.37 -15.80
CA ARG A 372 -17.88 -0.78 -17.06
C ARG A 372 -17.69 -1.85 -18.16
N PRO A 373 -18.77 -2.54 -18.59
CA PRO A 373 -18.66 -3.70 -19.50
C PRO A 373 -18.05 -3.37 -20.87
N TRP A 374 -18.06 -2.09 -21.27
CA TRP A 374 -17.42 -1.62 -22.52
C TRP A 374 -15.89 -1.61 -22.48
N LEU A 375 -15.25 -1.83 -21.31
CA LEU A 375 -13.80 -1.94 -21.16
C LEU A 375 -13.29 -3.40 -21.22
N ARG A 376 -14.19 -4.39 -21.31
CA ARG A 376 -13.83 -5.82 -21.37
C ARG A 376 -13.31 -6.24 -22.73
#